data_f09c54e1c77e3e483855ab16b4007b73
#
_entry.id   f09c54e1c77e3e483855ab16b4007b73
#
_cell.length_a   1.000
_cell.length_b   1.000
_cell.length_c   1.000
_cell.angle_alpha   90.00
_cell.angle_beta   90.00
_cell.angle_gamma   90.00
#
_symmetry.space_group_name_H-M   'P 1'
#
loop_
_entity.id
_entity.type
_entity.pdbx_description
1 polymer ?
#
loop_
_entity_poly.entity_id
_entity_poly.type
_entity_poly.pdbx_seq_one_letter_code
_entity_poly.pdbx_strand_id
1 'polypeptide(L)'
;VWLIPAEFLDPAATMVVYTPAVPQEHGEYRYFADHGFRIEKRSQMLGHLAEGKYVMAVAGTHGKTTTSTLVAWLNRALTGGGSAFLGGISKNFGGNLVLDGCGVQGMRPPAGKGCAAAGSRLPGGRLAVEADEFDRSFLRLYPDVAVVTSADADHLDIYGTHEAVKEAFAQFVRQIRPGGFLVIKQGVDIVVDNPQITVYRYSYDVPCDFYARNVQLLEGGHYRYDIVVPGGVVEGCTLGIPGWVNIENSVAAVASVWCAARAEGVALDADALRGALASFSGVKRRFEFYVNTPRQVYMDDYAHHPRELAATLTSVQKMFPGRRITALFQPHLYTRTRDLYEEFAESLSHADEVVLLPIYPAREEPIPGVTSELIARHVAVPCRIAGRGAP
;
A
#
# COMPACT_ATOMS: atom_id res chain seq x y z
N VAL A 1 -32.13 4.87 -5.77
CA VAL A 1 -32.82 5.40 -4.60
C VAL A 1 -33.86 4.43 -4.11
N TRP A 2 -34.50 3.79 -5.03
CA TRP A 2 -35.70 2.97 -4.82
C TRP A 2 -35.50 1.70 -3.99
N LEU A 3 -34.28 1.40 -3.60
CA LEU A 3 -33.92 0.24 -2.80
C LEU A 3 -33.31 0.61 -1.43
N ILE A 4 -33.36 1.92 -1.05
CA ILE A 4 -32.85 2.32 0.25
C ILE A 4 -33.91 1.95 1.30
N PRO A 5 -33.56 1.12 2.31
CA PRO A 5 -34.46 0.79 3.38
C PRO A 5 -34.97 2.03 4.13
N ALA A 6 -36.24 2.01 4.54
CA ALA A 6 -36.90 3.18 5.15
C ALA A 6 -36.19 3.69 6.43
N GLU A 7 -35.54 2.80 7.19
CA GLU A 7 -34.75 3.15 8.37
C GLU A 7 -33.55 4.07 8.09
N PHE A 8 -33.06 4.13 6.83
CA PHE A 8 -31.96 5.03 6.43
C PHE A 8 -32.45 6.34 5.79
N LEU A 9 -33.74 6.58 5.73
CA LEU A 9 -34.33 7.79 5.13
C LEU A 9 -34.60 8.92 6.12
N ASP A 10 -34.13 8.78 7.38
CA ASP A 10 -34.18 9.85 8.37
C ASP A 10 -32.87 10.68 8.35
N PRO A 11 -32.88 11.92 7.89
CA PRO A 11 -31.69 12.77 7.85
C PRO A 11 -31.07 13.06 9.22
N ALA A 12 -31.85 12.97 10.29
CA ALA A 12 -31.35 13.19 11.65
C ALA A 12 -30.59 12.01 12.21
N ALA A 13 -30.87 10.78 11.73
CA ALA A 13 -30.29 9.53 12.21
C ALA A 13 -29.26 8.94 11.22
N THR A 14 -29.20 9.46 9.99
CA THR A 14 -28.40 8.87 8.92
C THR A 14 -27.33 9.82 8.41
N MET A 15 -26.11 9.32 8.34
CA MET A 15 -24.99 9.96 7.64
C MET A 15 -24.66 9.16 6.37
N VAL A 16 -24.53 9.86 5.26
CA VAL A 16 -24.16 9.28 3.97
C VAL A 16 -22.66 9.42 3.75
N VAL A 17 -21.98 8.30 3.51
CA VAL A 17 -20.56 8.29 3.20
C VAL A 17 -20.39 7.91 1.73
N TYR A 18 -19.70 8.75 0.96
CA TYR A 18 -19.47 8.53 -0.46
C TYR A 18 -17.98 8.51 -0.82
N THR A 19 -17.65 7.94 -1.99
CA THR A 19 -16.31 7.99 -2.58
C THR A 19 -16.30 8.97 -3.76
N PRO A 20 -15.16 9.59 -4.10
CA PRO A 20 -15.03 10.47 -5.28
C PRO A 20 -15.41 9.79 -6.60
N ALA A 21 -15.47 8.45 -6.64
CA ALA A 21 -15.93 7.69 -7.81
C ALA A 21 -17.44 7.85 -8.08
N VAL A 22 -18.21 8.31 -7.11
CA VAL A 22 -19.65 8.60 -7.28
C VAL A 22 -19.79 10.06 -7.73
N PRO A 23 -20.24 10.33 -8.97
CA PRO A 23 -20.41 11.69 -9.45
C PRO A 23 -21.54 12.40 -8.70
N GLN A 24 -21.43 13.73 -8.56
CA GLN A 24 -22.45 14.52 -7.86
C GLN A 24 -23.81 14.51 -8.57
N GLU A 25 -23.83 14.19 -9.87
CA GLU A 25 -25.03 14.02 -10.69
C GLU A 25 -25.76 12.70 -10.45
N HIS A 26 -25.14 11.77 -9.71
CA HIS A 26 -25.75 10.48 -9.40
C HIS A 26 -27.07 10.66 -8.64
N GLY A 27 -28.10 9.97 -9.06
CA GLY A 27 -29.45 10.18 -8.52
C GLY A 27 -29.58 9.98 -7.01
N GLU A 28 -28.87 8.99 -6.44
CA GLU A 28 -28.86 8.80 -4.99
C GLU A 28 -28.11 9.92 -4.26
N TYR A 29 -26.98 10.39 -4.82
CA TYR A 29 -26.23 11.49 -4.22
C TYR A 29 -27.08 12.74 -4.16
N ARG A 30 -27.76 13.11 -5.26
CA ARG A 30 -28.67 14.25 -5.31
C ARG A 30 -29.83 14.10 -4.34
N TYR A 31 -30.45 12.91 -4.29
CA TYR A 31 -31.53 12.66 -3.35
C TYR A 31 -31.11 12.99 -1.92
N PHE A 32 -29.99 12.48 -1.46
CA PHE A 32 -29.51 12.72 -0.10
C PHE A 32 -29.12 14.20 0.12
N ALA A 33 -28.49 14.84 -0.87
CA ALA A 33 -28.14 16.25 -0.81
C ALA A 33 -29.38 17.15 -0.71
N ASP A 34 -30.40 16.90 -1.54
CA ASP A 34 -31.61 17.69 -1.61
C ASP A 34 -32.52 17.51 -0.38
N HIS A 35 -32.39 16.39 0.34
CA HIS A 35 -33.19 16.08 1.52
C HIS A 35 -32.48 16.37 2.85
N GLY A 36 -31.36 17.10 2.82
CA GLY A 36 -30.68 17.60 4.01
C GLY A 36 -29.92 16.55 4.82
N PHE A 37 -29.50 15.44 4.21
CA PHE A 37 -28.64 14.44 4.86
C PHE A 37 -27.23 15.00 5.07
N ARG A 38 -26.60 14.60 6.16
CA ARG A 38 -25.16 14.80 6.34
C ARG A 38 -24.40 13.89 5.36
N ILE A 39 -23.69 14.50 4.42
CA ILE A 39 -22.91 13.80 3.41
C ILE A 39 -21.43 14.06 3.64
N GLU A 40 -20.63 12.99 3.76
CA GLU A 40 -19.19 13.08 3.96
C GLU A 40 -18.42 12.19 2.96
N LYS A 41 -17.24 12.63 2.56
CA LYS A 41 -16.32 11.78 1.83
C LYS A 41 -15.81 10.65 2.75
N ARG A 42 -15.52 9.48 2.17
CA ARG A 42 -14.89 8.35 2.88
C ARG A 42 -13.64 8.79 3.66
N SER A 43 -12.83 9.69 3.10
CA SER A 43 -11.63 10.22 3.76
C SER A 43 -11.94 11.07 4.99
N GLN A 44 -13.03 11.84 4.98
CA GLN A 44 -13.47 12.61 6.15
C GLN A 44 -13.92 11.67 7.26
N MET A 45 -14.72 10.65 6.92
CA MET A 45 -15.14 9.63 7.87
C MET A 45 -13.95 8.88 8.47
N LEU A 46 -12.94 8.55 7.65
CA LEU A 46 -11.72 7.92 8.14
C LEU A 46 -10.96 8.83 9.12
N GLY A 47 -10.95 10.15 8.87
CA GLY A 47 -10.39 11.13 9.82
C GLY A 47 -11.12 11.09 11.17
N HIS A 48 -12.44 11.07 11.19
CA HIS A 48 -13.24 10.94 12.43
C HIS A 48 -12.97 9.63 13.16
N LEU A 49 -12.88 8.52 12.43
CA LEU A 49 -12.56 7.21 13.03
C LEU A 49 -11.13 7.11 13.58
N ALA A 50 -10.23 7.96 13.10
CA ALA A 50 -8.85 8.08 13.58
C ALA A 50 -8.70 8.96 14.82
N GLU A 51 -9.72 9.76 15.15
CA GLU A 51 -9.71 10.60 16.35
C GLU A 51 -9.60 9.76 17.63
N GLY A 52 -8.74 10.19 18.55
CA GLY A 52 -8.52 9.49 19.81
C GLY A 52 -7.75 8.17 19.70
N LYS A 53 -7.31 7.76 18.50
CA LYS A 53 -6.48 6.57 18.28
C LYS A 53 -5.03 6.93 18.09
N TYR A 54 -4.14 5.96 18.34
CA TYR A 54 -2.74 6.03 17.92
C TYR A 54 -2.64 5.59 16.46
N VAL A 55 -2.39 6.53 15.57
CA VAL A 55 -2.48 6.34 14.13
C VAL A 55 -1.12 6.06 13.52
N MET A 56 -0.98 4.91 12.87
CA MET A 56 0.16 4.53 12.03
C MET A 56 -0.29 4.62 10.57
N ALA A 57 0.08 5.70 9.87
CA ALA A 57 -0.34 6.00 8.52
C ALA A 57 0.77 5.74 7.51
N VAL A 58 0.46 5.02 6.43
CA VAL A 58 1.42 4.74 5.35
C VAL A 58 0.99 5.47 4.09
N ALA A 59 1.79 6.44 3.69
CA ALA A 59 1.64 7.25 2.48
C ALA A 59 2.76 6.99 1.47
N GLY A 60 2.55 7.42 0.23
CA GLY A 60 3.53 7.33 -0.86
C GLY A 60 2.89 6.91 -2.16
N THR A 61 3.46 7.28 -3.28
CA THR A 61 2.93 6.93 -4.60
C THR A 61 2.98 5.41 -4.87
N HIS A 62 3.95 4.69 -4.28
CA HIS A 62 4.12 3.24 -4.43
C HIS A 62 4.31 2.53 -3.09
N GLY A 63 3.95 1.24 -3.01
CA GLY A 63 4.18 0.38 -1.84
C GLY A 63 3.20 0.55 -0.67
N LYS A 64 2.29 1.54 -0.71
CA LYS A 64 1.32 1.82 0.38
C LYS A 64 0.57 0.59 0.88
N THR A 65 -0.09 -0.11 -0.03
CA THR A 65 -1.01 -1.21 0.33
C THR A 65 -0.29 -2.37 1.00
N THR A 66 0.85 -2.79 0.45
CA THR A 66 1.64 -3.88 1.04
C THR A 66 2.20 -3.46 2.39
N THR A 67 2.76 -2.25 2.48
CA THR A 67 3.36 -1.74 3.72
C THR A 67 2.32 -1.52 4.81
N SER A 68 1.17 -0.88 4.51
CA SER A 68 0.11 -0.67 5.50
C SER A 68 -0.50 -1.98 6.00
N THR A 69 -0.67 -2.96 5.09
CA THR A 69 -1.15 -4.29 5.46
C THR A 69 -0.15 -5.01 6.37
N LEU A 70 1.14 -4.89 6.07
CA LEU A 70 2.19 -5.48 6.88
C LEU A 70 2.30 -4.78 8.25
N VAL A 71 2.18 -3.44 8.30
CA VAL A 71 2.07 -2.69 9.58
C VAL A 71 0.92 -3.21 10.42
N ALA A 72 -0.26 -3.36 9.82
CA ALA A 72 -1.45 -3.89 10.51
C ALA A 72 -1.21 -5.30 11.04
N TRP A 73 -0.60 -6.17 10.22
CA TRP A 73 -0.29 -7.55 10.58
C TRP A 73 0.71 -7.64 11.72
N LEU A 74 1.85 -6.93 11.61
CA LEU A 74 2.88 -6.88 12.64
C LEU A 74 2.34 -6.29 13.94
N ASN A 75 1.60 -5.17 13.85
CA ASN A 75 0.99 -4.56 15.02
C ASN A 75 0.11 -5.57 15.76
N ARG A 76 -0.79 -6.25 15.05
CA ARG A 76 -1.69 -7.24 15.65
C ARG A 76 -0.96 -8.45 16.21
N ALA A 77 0.03 -8.97 15.49
CA ALA A 77 0.83 -10.11 15.96
C ALA A 77 1.65 -9.79 17.21
N LEU A 78 2.16 -8.57 17.34
CA LEU A 78 3.02 -8.15 18.45
C LEU A 78 2.24 -7.63 19.66
N THR A 79 1.02 -7.13 19.47
CA THR A 79 0.24 -6.50 20.57
C THR A 79 -1.07 -7.21 20.87
N GLY A 80 -1.49 -8.14 20.03
CA GLY A 80 -2.77 -8.85 20.14
C GLY A 80 -4.00 -8.03 19.72
N GLY A 81 -3.85 -6.75 19.35
CA GLY A 81 -4.95 -5.83 19.05
C GLY A 81 -4.65 -4.84 17.94
N GLY A 82 -5.61 -3.94 17.72
CA GLY A 82 -5.55 -2.86 16.76
C GLY A 82 -6.49 -3.01 15.57
N SER A 83 -6.97 -1.87 15.10
CA SER A 83 -7.82 -1.76 13.91
C SER A 83 -6.97 -1.43 12.69
N ALA A 84 -7.49 -1.70 11.48
CA ALA A 84 -6.84 -1.29 10.25
C ALA A 84 -7.85 -0.96 9.15
N PHE A 85 -7.53 0.08 8.35
CA PHE A 85 -8.18 0.40 7.08
C PHE A 85 -7.14 0.31 5.97
N LEU A 86 -7.30 -0.67 5.08
CA LEU A 86 -6.31 -1.06 4.07
C LEU A 86 -6.82 -0.76 2.67
N GLY A 87 -5.92 -0.45 1.76
CA GLY A 87 -6.25 -0.18 0.35
C GLY A 87 -6.53 -1.44 -0.48
N GLY A 88 -6.20 -2.63 0.04
CA GLY A 88 -6.40 -3.90 -0.64
C GLY A 88 -6.83 -5.01 0.30
N ILE A 89 -7.29 -6.12 -0.26
CA ILE A 89 -7.75 -7.27 0.52
C ILE A 89 -6.53 -8.05 1.03
N SER A 90 -6.30 -7.98 2.33
CA SER A 90 -5.27 -8.76 3.01
C SER A 90 -5.64 -10.24 3.02
N LYS A 91 -4.69 -11.10 2.67
CA LYS A 91 -4.86 -12.55 2.77
C LYS A 91 -4.85 -13.04 4.22
N ASN A 92 -4.12 -12.36 5.10
CA ASN A 92 -4.06 -12.69 6.52
C ASN A 92 -5.38 -12.36 7.25
N PHE A 93 -6.04 -11.27 6.86
CA PHE A 93 -7.28 -10.80 7.50
C PHE A 93 -8.55 -11.23 6.75
N GLY A 94 -8.44 -11.65 5.49
CA GLY A 94 -9.58 -11.98 4.64
C GLY A 94 -10.38 -10.75 4.16
N GLY A 95 -9.88 -9.53 4.40
CA GLY A 95 -10.56 -8.28 4.07
C GLY A 95 -9.62 -7.08 4.10
N ASN A 96 -10.17 -5.90 3.90
CA ASN A 96 -9.46 -4.61 3.96
C ASN A 96 -9.87 -3.76 5.18
N LEU A 97 -10.76 -4.27 6.01
CA LEU A 97 -11.16 -3.68 7.28
C LEU A 97 -10.88 -4.66 8.41
N VAL A 98 -10.14 -4.22 9.41
CA VAL A 98 -9.87 -4.98 10.64
C VAL A 98 -10.35 -4.14 11.81
N LEU A 99 -11.19 -4.70 12.66
CA LEU A 99 -11.67 -4.04 13.87
C LEU A 99 -11.02 -4.69 15.10
N ASP A 100 -10.67 -3.84 16.06
CA ASP A 100 -10.18 -4.29 17.35
C ASP A 100 -11.30 -5.05 18.09
N GLY A 101 -10.95 -6.16 18.74
CA GLY A 101 -11.95 -7.03 19.41
C GLY A 101 -12.70 -8.01 18.51
N CYS A 102 -12.64 -7.86 17.17
CA CYS A 102 -13.15 -8.87 16.24
C CYS A 102 -12.12 -9.99 16.09
N GLY A 103 -12.45 -11.19 16.60
CA GLY A 103 -11.64 -12.39 16.39
C GLY A 103 -11.54 -12.69 14.88
N VAL A 104 -10.33 -12.66 14.32
CA VAL A 104 -10.08 -13.19 12.97
C VAL A 104 -10.11 -14.71 13.10
N GLN A 105 -11.08 -15.38 12.44
CA GLN A 105 -11.14 -16.83 12.40
C GLN A 105 -9.79 -17.38 11.89
N GLY A 106 -9.14 -18.20 12.72
CA GLY A 106 -7.87 -18.87 12.37
C GLY A 106 -6.60 -18.26 12.97
N MET A 107 -6.66 -17.11 13.63
CA MET A 107 -5.51 -16.52 14.31
C MET A 107 -5.41 -17.03 15.76
N ARG A 108 -4.72 -18.14 15.97
CA ARG A 108 -4.07 -18.38 17.26
C ARG A 108 -2.75 -17.61 17.22
N PRO A 109 -2.47 -16.70 18.17
CA PRO A 109 -1.13 -16.15 18.30
C PRO A 109 -0.16 -17.32 18.42
N PRO A 110 1.05 -17.24 17.84
CA PRO A 110 2.05 -18.29 18.01
C PRO A 110 2.16 -18.58 19.51
N ALA A 111 2.15 -19.87 19.86
CA ALA A 111 2.23 -20.33 21.25
C ALA A 111 3.66 -20.08 21.78
N GLY A 112 3.95 -18.81 22.07
CA GLY A 112 5.13 -18.34 22.77
C GLY A 112 4.68 -17.78 24.10
N LYS A 113 5.31 -18.22 25.17
CA LYS A 113 5.12 -17.74 26.52
C LYS A 113 5.15 -16.21 26.52
N GLY A 114 4.01 -15.57 26.80
CA GLY A 114 3.99 -14.16 27.15
C GLY A 114 3.26 -13.17 26.28
N CYS A 115 2.44 -13.55 25.31
CA CYS A 115 1.36 -12.66 24.88
C CYS A 115 0.26 -12.65 25.96
N ALA A 116 0.60 -12.15 27.13
CA ALA A 116 -0.41 -11.59 27.99
C ALA A 116 -1.10 -10.50 27.18
N ALA A 117 -2.41 -10.54 27.12
CA ALA A 117 -3.27 -9.48 26.58
C ALA A 117 -3.03 -8.15 27.34
N ALA A 118 -1.85 -7.58 27.17
CA ALA A 118 -1.61 -6.18 27.46
C ALA A 118 -2.21 -5.46 26.26
N GLY A 119 -3.49 -5.16 26.32
CA GLY A 119 -4.12 -4.22 25.40
C GLY A 119 -3.19 -3.00 25.27
N SER A 120 -3.11 -2.42 24.06
CA SER A 120 -2.30 -1.22 23.84
C SER A 120 -2.48 -0.27 25.02
N ARG A 121 -1.36 0.18 25.59
CA ARG A 121 -1.39 1.20 26.67
C ARG A 121 -1.78 2.57 26.12
N LEU A 122 -1.88 2.68 24.81
CA LEU A 122 -2.24 3.91 24.14
C LEU A 122 -3.76 4.12 24.18
N PRO A 123 -4.22 5.32 24.55
CA PRO A 123 -5.64 5.65 24.57
C PRO A 123 -6.29 5.36 23.21
N GLY A 124 -7.49 4.77 23.22
CA GLY A 124 -8.27 4.51 21.99
C GLY A 124 -7.76 3.37 21.12
N GLY A 125 -6.66 2.71 21.50
CA GLY A 125 -6.06 1.62 20.72
C GLY A 125 -5.27 2.11 19.50
N ARG A 126 -4.67 1.17 18.75
CA ARG A 126 -3.86 1.46 17.56
C ARG A 126 -4.70 1.33 16.28
N LEU A 127 -4.40 2.19 15.32
CA LEU A 127 -5.01 2.17 13.98
C LEU A 127 -3.92 2.20 12.91
N ALA A 128 -3.82 1.14 12.12
CA ALA A 128 -3.02 1.14 10.91
C ALA A 128 -3.88 1.57 9.72
N VAL A 129 -3.40 2.51 8.91
CA VAL A 129 -4.19 3.07 7.82
C VAL A 129 -3.35 3.31 6.58
N GLU A 130 -3.89 2.96 5.41
CA GLU A 130 -3.35 3.42 4.15
C GLU A 130 -3.76 4.87 3.93
N ALA A 131 -2.78 5.76 3.85
CA ALA A 131 -2.95 7.19 3.67
C ALA A 131 -2.82 7.51 2.18
N ASP A 132 -3.96 7.50 1.47
CA ASP A 132 -4.04 7.68 0.03
C ASP A 132 -3.87 9.16 -0.33
N GLU A 133 -2.88 9.49 -1.16
CA GLU A 133 -2.62 10.84 -1.65
C GLU A 133 -3.62 11.28 -2.71
N PHE A 134 -4.32 10.35 -3.36
CA PHE A 134 -5.37 10.68 -4.33
C PHE A 134 -6.39 11.66 -3.73
N ASP A 135 -6.76 12.70 -4.47
CA ASP A 135 -7.67 13.77 -4.02
C ASP A 135 -7.25 14.40 -2.66
N ARG A 136 -5.96 14.33 -2.31
CA ARG A 136 -5.40 14.83 -1.03
C ARG A 136 -6.09 14.24 0.20
N SER A 137 -6.65 13.04 0.06
CA SER A 137 -7.42 12.35 1.12
C SER A 137 -6.60 12.12 2.39
N PHE A 138 -5.30 11.85 2.25
CA PHE A 138 -4.40 11.63 3.39
C PHE A 138 -4.26 12.86 4.31
N LEU A 139 -4.57 14.07 3.82
CA LEU A 139 -4.56 15.29 4.63
C LEU A 139 -5.72 15.39 5.63
N ARG A 140 -6.55 14.36 5.73
CA ARG A 140 -7.56 14.23 6.80
C ARG A 140 -7.03 13.46 8.01
N LEU A 141 -5.77 12.97 7.94
CA LEU A 141 -5.16 12.17 8.99
C LEU A 141 -4.13 13.00 9.77
N TYR A 142 -4.08 12.75 11.07
CA TYR A 142 -3.09 13.32 12.00
C TYR A 142 -2.35 12.14 12.65
N PRO A 143 -1.33 11.59 12.00
CA PRO A 143 -0.68 10.37 12.45
C PRO A 143 0.27 10.60 13.65
N ASP A 144 0.43 9.57 14.46
CA ASP A 144 1.49 9.46 15.46
C ASP A 144 2.76 8.87 14.84
N VAL A 145 2.59 7.97 13.88
CA VAL A 145 3.67 7.46 13.02
C VAL A 145 3.25 7.60 11.57
N ALA A 146 3.98 8.37 10.79
CA ALA A 146 3.82 8.46 9.34
C ALA A 146 4.95 7.70 8.65
N VAL A 147 4.62 6.84 7.70
CA VAL A 147 5.56 6.23 6.76
C VAL A 147 5.39 6.90 5.42
N VAL A 148 6.50 7.34 4.79
CA VAL A 148 6.50 7.86 3.42
C VAL A 148 7.40 6.99 2.55
N THR A 149 6.78 6.23 1.64
CA THR A 149 7.49 5.25 0.81
C THR A 149 8.05 5.85 -0.48
N SER A 150 7.40 6.87 -1.01
CA SER A 150 7.80 7.59 -2.22
C SER A 150 6.98 8.88 -2.37
N ALA A 151 7.44 9.81 -3.20
CA ALA A 151 6.73 11.03 -3.57
C ALA A 151 6.97 11.34 -5.05
N ASP A 152 6.72 10.33 -5.89
CA ASP A 152 6.89 10.41 -7.34
C ASP A 152 5.74 11.18 -7.99
N ALA A 153 5.95 11.64 -9.23
CA ALA A 153 4.94 12.32 -10.00
C ALA A 153 3.82 11.36 -10.40
N ASP A 154 2.78 11.28 -9.62
CA ASP A 154 1.54 10.54 -9.91
C ASP A 154 0.34 11.47 -9.70
N HIS A 155 -0.81 11.11 -10.25
CA HIS A 155 -2.05 11.88 -10.13
C HIS A 155 -1.90 13.35 -10.57
N LEU A 156 -1.13 13.60 -11.65
CA LEU A 156 -0.90 14.95 -12.15
C LEU A 156 -2.18 15.62 -12.70
N ASP A 157 -3.19 14.85 -13.02
CA ASP A 157 -4.55 15.32 -13.31
C ASP A 157 -5.19 16.06 -12.11
N ILE A 158 -4.79 15.72 -10.90
CA ILE A 158 -5.28 16.34 -9.65
C ILE A 158 -4.31 17.40 -9.11
N TYR A 159 -3.01 17.09 -9.16
CA TYR A 159 -1.97 17.94 -8.57
C TYR A 159 -1.45 19.01 -9.53
N GLY A 160 -1.52 18.77 -10.84
CA GLY A 160 -0.97 19.65 -11.88
C GLY A 160 0.54 19.52 -12.06
N THR A 161 1.32 19.55 -10.98
CA THR A 161 2.80 19.45 -11.03
C THR A 161 3.36 18.51 -9.98
N HIS A 162 4.59 18.03 -10.19
CA HIS A 162 5.32 17.21 -9.21
C HIS A 162 5.61 17.98 -7.92
N GLU A 163 5.88 19.27 -8.01
CA GLU A 163 6.09 20.16 -6.86
C GLU A 163 4.85 20.22 -5.97
N ALA A 164 3.65 20.24 -6.57
CA ALA A 164 2.40 20.20 -5.82
C ALA A 164 2.17 18.85 -5.12
N VAL A 165 2.63 17.75 -5.71
CA VAL A 165 2.67 16.44 -5.03
C VAL A 165 3.59 16.50 -3.81
N LYS A 166 4.84 16.96 -3.98
CA LYS A 166 5.82 17.10 -2.89
C LYS A 166 5.31 18.00 -1.77
N GLU A 167 4.66 19.13 -2.11
CA GLU A 167 4.09 20.04 -1.09
C GLU A 167 2.94 19.37 -0.32
N ALA A 168 2.10 18.56 -0.96
CA ALA A 168 1.07 17.82 -0.25
C ALA A 168 1.66 16.79 0.72
N PHE A 169 2.76 16.10 0.36
CA PHE A 169 3.49 15.24 1.28
C PHE A 169 4.16 16.02 2.43
N ALA A 170 4.71 17.20 2.15
CA ALA A 170 5.24 18.08 3.19
C ALA A 170 4.13 18.51 4.16
N GLN A 171 2.94 18.86 3.66
CA GLN A 171 1.78 19.15 4.50
C GLN A 171 1.35 17.95 5.35
N PHE A 172 1.34 16.74 4.80
CA PHE A 172 1.07 15.52 5.56
C PHE A 172 2.09 15.31 6.70
N VAL A 173 3.37 15.56 6.45
CA VAL A 173 4.43 15.49 7.48
C VAL A 173 4.21 16.52 8.58
N ARG A 174 3.77 17.74 8.25
CA ARG A 174 3.43 18.78 9.25
C ARG A 174 2.27 18.36 10.16
N GLN A 175 1.40 17.47 9.69
CA GLN A 175 0.25 16.96 10.46
C GLN A 175 0.60 15.81 11.41
N ILE A 176 1.84 15.31 11.41
CA ILE A 176 2.28 14.34 12.42
C ILE A 176 2.19 15.01 13.79
N ARG A 177 1.55 14.31 14.72
CA ARG A 177 1.33 14.84 16.08
C ARG A 177 2.64 15.12 16.80
N PRO A 178 2.68 16.11 17.70
CA PRO A 178 3.85 16.38 18.54
C PRO A 178 4.33 15.13 19.29
N GLY A 179 5.64 14.87 19.26
CA GLY A 179 6.24 13.65 19.81
C GLY A 179 6.10 12.41 18.91
N GLY A 180 5.48 12.56 17.74
CA GLY A 180 5.32 11.49 16.76
C GLY A 180 6.58 11.22 15.92
N PHE A 181 6.46 10.34 14.94
CA PHE A 181 7.57 9.83 14.16
C PHE A 181 7.28 9.91 12.66
N LEU A 182 8.28 10.32 11.90
CA LEU A 182 8.33 10.16 10.44
C LEU A 182 9.32 9.04 10.11
N VAL A 183 8.87 8.02 9.40
CA VAL A 183 9.68 6.97 8.79
C VAL A 183 9.68 7.23 7.28
N ILE A 184 10.77 7.74 6.74
CA ILE A 184 10.84 8.15 5.33
C ILE A 184 11.89 7.34 4.59
N LYS A 185 11.54 6.88 3.37
CA LYS A 185 12.49 6.17 2.53
C LYS A 185 13.68 7.06 2.17
N GLN A 186 14.89 6.47 2.24
CA GLN A 186 16.12 7.15 1.84
C GLN A 186 16.02 7.61 0.38
N GLY A 187 16.35 8.87 0.12
CA GLY A 187 16.29 9.48 -1.22
C GLY A 187 14.94 10.11 -1.59
N VAL A 188 13.90 9.99 -0.77
CA VAL A 188 12.65 10.74 -1.00
C VAL A 188 12.89 12.22 -0.71
N ASP A 189 12.63 13.04 -1.73
CA ASP A 189 12.86 14.48 -1.72
C ASP A 189 11.56 15.22 -1.42
N ILE A 190 11.27 15.41 -0.12
CA ILE A 190 10.19 16.26 0.39
C ILE A 190 10.71 17.14 1.52
N VAL A 191 10.05 18.28 1.73
CA VAL A 191 10.38 19.16 2.84
C VAL A 191 9.91 18.56 4.16
N VAL A 192 10.81 18.45 5.12
CA VAL A 192 10.53 18.01 6.49
C VAL A 192 10.82 19.17 7.44
N ASP A 193 9.81 19.95 7.76
CA ASP A 193 9.89 21.17 8.55
C ASP A 193 9.06 21.13 9.85
N ASN A 194 8.79 19.92 10.37
CA ASN A 194 8.12 19.73 11.64
C ASN A 194 9.15 19.45 12.76
N PRO A 195 9.48 20.44 13.62
CA PRO A 195 10.49 20.30 14.65
C PRO A 195 10.03 19.48 15.87
N GLN A 196 8.77 19.09 15.94
CA GLN A 196 8.17 18.39 17.07
C GLN A 196 8.16 16.88 16.92
N ILE A 197 8.74 16.35 15.84
CA ILE A 197 8.76 14.92 15.53
C ILE A 197 10.18 14.35 15.49
N THR A 198 10.29 13.04 15.60
CA THR A 198 11.53 12.31 15.33
C THR A 198 11.49 11.73 13.92
N VAL A 199 12.55 11.98 13.16
CA VAL A 199 12.66 11.49 11.76
C VAL A 199 13.61 10.31 11.72
N TYR A 200 13.17 9.23 11.11
CA TYR A 200 13.97 8.05 10.78
C TYR A 200 13.96 7.80 9.29
N ARG A 201 15.10 7.36 8.76
CA ARG A 201 15.23 6.94 7.37
C ARG A 201 15.27 5.43 7.28
N TYR A 202 14.67 4.92 6.20
CA TYR A 202 14.75 3.49 5.91
C TYR A 202 15.15 3.23 4.46
N SER A 203 15.75 2.07 4.21
CA SER A 203 16.08 1.62 2.85
C SER A 203 16.13 0.10 2.75
N TYR A 204 16.24 -0.39 1.51
CA TYR A 204 16.47 -1.80 1.23
C TYR A 204 17.89 -2.24 1.65
N ASP A 205 18.93 -1.49 1.23
CA ASP A 205 20.32 -1.92 1.32
C ASP A 205 21.31 -0.78 1.64
N VAL A 206 20.84 0.47 1.63
CA VAL A 206 21.70 1.61 1.98
C VAL A 206 21.68 1.81 3.49
N PRO A 207 22.85 1.81 4.17
CA PRO A 207 22.91 2.02 5.60
C PRO A 207 22.27 3.36 6.03
N CYS A 208 21.28 3.27 6.92
CA CYS A 208 20.57 4.38 7.54
C CYS A 208 20.00 3.92 8.89
N ASP A 209 18.92 4.52 9.41
CA ASP A 209 18.35 4.12 10.71
C ASP A 209 17.75 2.72 10.68
N PHE A 210 17.04 2.39 9.58
CA PHE A 210 16.45 1.07 9.34
C PHE A 210 16.82 0.58 7.95
N TYR A 211 17.47 -0.57 7.85
CA TYR A 211 17.80 -1.14 6.54
C TYR A 211 17.97 -2.65 6.61
N ALA A 212 17.83 -3.32 5.46
CA ALA A 212 18.14 -4.74 5.36
C ALA A 212 19.62 -4.95 5.04
N ARG A 213 20.19 -6.03 5.58
CA ARG A 213 21.53 -6.50 5.24
C ARG A 213 21.55 -8.02 5.15
N ASN A 214 22.65 -8.59 4.66
CA ASN A 214 22.83 -10.04 4.53
C ASN A 214 21.69 -10.71 3.74
N VAL A 215 21.22 -10.02 2.69
CA VAL A 215 20.08 -10.46 1.89
C VAL A 215 20.48 -11.67 1.04
N GLN A 216 19.77 -12.78 1.21
CA GLN A 216 19.96 -14.03 0.50
C GLN A 216 18.66 -14.46 -0.17
N LEU A 217 18.71 -14.73 -1.47
CA LEU A 217 17.61 -15.32 -2.21
C LEU A 217 17.45 -16.79 -1.82
N LEU A 218 16.22 -17.17 -1.47
CA LEU A 218 15.82 -18.55 -1.17
C LEU A 218 14.97 -19.10 -2.32
N GLU A 219 14.69 -20.40 -2.27
CA GLU A 219 13.81 -21.06 -3.24
C GLU A 219 12.42 -20.41 -3.27
N GLY A 220 11.83 -20.34 -4.45
CA GLY A 220 10.50 -19.76 -4.66
C GLY A 220 10.47 -18.23 -4.61
N GLY A 221 11.62 -17.54 -4.67
CA GLY A 221 11.70 -16.09 -4.69
C GLY A 221 11.55 -15.42 -3.34
N HIS A 222 11.58 -16.20 -2.27
CA HIS A 222 11.64 -15.68 -0.90
C HIS A 222 13.06 -15.22 -0.56
N TYR A 223 13.18 -14.46 0.53
CA TYR A 223 14.46 -13.92 0.96
C TYR A 223 14.65 -14.14 2.45
N ARG A 224 15.90 -14.40 2.83
CA ARG A 224 16.41 -14.31 4.20
C ARG A 224 17.28 -13.06 4.30
N TYR A 225 17.10 -12.29 5.38
CA TYR A 225 17.82 -11.04 5.60
C TYR A 225 17.81 -10.67 7.07
N ASP A 226 18.71 -9.76 7.45
CA ASP A 226 18.67 -9.13 8.77
C ASP A 226 18.08 -7.73 8.62
N ILE A 227 17.37 -7.25 9.65
CA ILE A 227 16.87 -5.87 9.72
C ILE A 227 17.66 -5.13 10.80
N VAL A 228 18.40 -4.11 10.38
CA VAL A 228 19.03 -3.17 11.30
C VAL A 228 17.99 -2.18 11.79
N VAL A 229 17.97 -1.95 13.08
CA VAL A 229 17.10 -0.99 13.77
C VAL A 229 17.95 -0.13 14.69
N PRO A 230 17.52 1.07 15.12
CA PRO A 230 18.27 1.88 16.07
C PRO A 230 18.58 1.10 17.36
N GLY A 231 19.87 0.89 17.61
CA GLY A 231 20.37 0.19 18.78
C GLY A 231 20.44 -1.34 18.69
N GLY A 232 20.16 -1.94 17.51
CA GLY A 232 20.21 -3.40 17.38
C GLY A 232 20.02 -3.95 15.99
N VAL A 233 19.90 -5.27 15.92
CA VAL A 233 19.65 -6.01 14.67
C VAL A 233 18.69 -7.15 14.97
N VAL A 234 17.71 -7.32 14.11
CA VAL A 234 16.85 -8.52 14.08
C VAL A 234 17.41 -9.44 13.00
N GLU A 235 18.12 -10.47 13.42
CA GLU A 235 18.81 -11.39 12.50
C GLU A 235 17.89 -12.49 11.97
N GLY A 236 18.15 -12.97 10.74
CA GLY A 236 17.51 -14.15 10.15
C GLY A 236 16.03 -13.99 9.87
N CYS A 237 15.59 -12.79 9.54
CA CYS A 237 14.21 -12.55 9.09
C CYS A 237 13.93 -13.26 7.77
N THR A 238 12.74 -13.81 7.62
CA THR A 238 12.18 -14.26 6.35
C THR A 238 10.82 -13.62 6.17
N LEU A 239 10.50 -13.22 4.95
CA LEU A 239 9.17 -12.67 4.65
C LEU A 239 8.31 -13.74 3.97
N GLY A 240 7.06 -13.90 4.41
CA GLY A 240 6.16 -14.93 3.88
C GLY A 240 5.70 -14.69 2.44
N ILE A 241 6.01 -13.53 1.85
CA ILE A 241 5.78 -13.21 0.44
C ILE A 241 7.10 -13.01 -0.30
N PRO A 242 7.18 -13.37 -1.58
CA PRO A 242 8.38 -13.22 -2.38
C PRO A 242 8.59 -11.78 -2.90
N GLY A 243 9.74 -11.56 -3.55
CA GLY A 243 10.08 -10.31 -4.22
C GLY A 243 10.91 -9.36 -3.37
N TRP A 244 12.03 -8.87 -3.94
CA TRP A 244 12.97 -7.99 -3.22
C TRP A 244 12.33 -6.68 -2.76
N VAL A 245 11.39 -6.13 -3.52
CA VAL A 245 10.65 -4.91 -3.16
C VAL A 245 9.89 -5.07 -1.84
N ASN A 246 9.48 -6.30 -1.52
CA ASN A 246 8.78 -6.59 -0.28
C ASN A 246 9.71 -6.62 0.94
N ILE A 247 11.02 -6.79 0.75
CA ILE A 247 11.99 -6.59 1.83
C ILE A 247 11.96 -5.12 2.26
N GLU A 248 12.03 -4.18 1.32
CA GLU A 248 11.96 -2.75 1.62
C GLU A 248 10.64 -2.37 2.32
N ASN A 249 9.51 -2.90 1.82
CA ASN A 249 8.20 -2.73 2.47
C ASN A 249 8.21 -3.27 3.91
N SER A 250 8.90 -4.40 4.15
CA SER A 250 9.01 -5.00 5.48
C SER A 250 9.87 -4.16 6.44
N VAL A 251 10.96 -3.58 5.95
CA VAL A 251 11.79 -2.65 6.74
C VAL A 251 10.97 -1.43 7.16
N ALA A 252 10.21 -0.83 6.24
CA ALA A 252 9.31 0.28 6.54
C ALA A 252 8.25 -0.07 7.59
N ALA A 253 7.64 -1.25 7.46
CA ALA A 253 6.64 -1.73 8.40
C ALA A 253 7.23 -2.01 9.79
N VAL A 254 8.42 -2.63 9.85
CA VAL A 254 9.15 -2.86 11.10
C VAL A 254 9.51 -1.54 11.77
N ALA A 255 9.99 -0.56 11.00
CA ALA A 255 10.28 0.78 11.52
C ALA A 255 9.02 1.43 12.13
N SER A 256 7.86 1.31 11.48
CA SER A 256 6.58 1.84 11.99
C SER A 256 6.19 1.22 13.32
N VAL A 257 6.20 -0.12 13.44
CA VAL A 257 5.83 -0.79 14.70
C VAL A 257 6.89 -0.61 15.78
N TRP A 258 8.16 -0.45 15.40
CA TRP A 258 9.25 -0.11 16.32
C TRP A 258 9.04 1.29 16.94
N CYS A 259 8.65 2.28 16.11
CA CYS A 259 8.31 3.63 16.60
C CYS A 259 7.14 3.59 17.59
N ALA A 260 6.10 2.83 17.27
CA ALA A 260 4.95 2.67 18.17
C ALA A 260 5.32 1.97 19.48
N ALA A 261 6.16 0.93 19.45
CA ALA A 261 6.68 0.27 20.64
C ALA A 261 7.55 1.22 21.50
N ARG A 262 8.41 2.03 20.85
CA ARG A 262 9.22 3.05 21.51
C ARG A 262 8.36 4.09 22.23
N ALA A 263 7.26 4.54 21.60
CA ALA A 263 6.32 5.47 22.23
C ALA A 263 5.69 4.89 23.50
N GLU A 264 5.49 3.59 23.56
CA GLU A 264 4.99 2.89 24.76
C GLU A 264 6.09 2.53 25.77
N GLY A 265 7.36 2.76 25.44
CA GLY A 265 8.49 2.34 26.25
C GLY A 265 8.70 0.81 26.29
N VAL A 266 8.26 0.10 25.26
CA VAL A 266 8.34 -1.36 25.13
C VAL A 266 9.39 -1.74 24.09
N ALA A 267 10.21 -2.74 24.36
CA ALA A 267 11.11 -3.32 23.37
C ALA A 267 10.34 -4.30 22.46
N LEU A 268 10.68 -4.33 21.17
CA LEU A 268 10.15 -5.36 20.25
C LEU A 268 10.77 -6.72 20.57
N ASP A 269 9.92 -7.73 20.68
CA ASP A 269 10.34 -9.13 20.74
C ASP A 269 10.79 -9.58 19.34
N ALA A 270 12.08 -9.86 19.18
CA ALA A 270 12.68 -10.25 17.91
C ALA A 270 12.14 -11.59 17.39
N ASP A 271 11.82 -12.55 18.27
CA ASP A 271 11.29 -13.87 17.87
C ASP A 271 9.84 -13.73 17.38
N ALA A 272 9.02 -12.98 18.12
CA ALA A 272 7.66 -12.68 17.71
C ALA A 272 7.63 -11.91 16.38
N LEU A 273 8.54 -10.94 16.18
CA LEU A 273 8.67 -10.19 14.93
C LEU A 273 9.05 -11.09 13.76
N ARG A 274 10.05 -11.98 13.92
CA ARG A 274 10.42 -12.96 12.88
C ARG A 274 9.25 -13.88 12.51
N GLY A 275 8.54 -14.40 13.52
CA GLY A 275 7.37 -15.23 13.29
C GLY A 275 6.25 -14.50 12.55
N ALA A 276 6.01 -13.23 12.88
CA ALA A 276 5.02 -12.39 12.22
C ALA A 276 5.40 -12.08 10.76
N LEU A 277 6.67 -11.74 10.48
CA LEU A 277 7.16 -11.54 9.11
C LEU A 277 7.01 -12.81 8.27
N ALA A 278 7.42 -13.95 8.79
CA ALA A 278 7.36 -15.26 8.10
C ALA A 278 5.91 -15.70 7.81
N SER A 279 4.96 -15.34 8.65
CA SER A 279 3.54 -15.70 8.49
C SER A 279 2.71 -14.70 7.68
N PHE A 280 3.32 -13.62 7.20
CA PHE A 280 2.63 -12.67 6.35
C PHE A 280 2.31 -13.27 4.99
N SER A 281 1.04 -13.29 4.62
CA SER A 281 0.54 -13.94 3.40
C SER A 281 0.26 -12.97 2.25
N GLY A 282 0.46 -11.66 2.49
CA GLY A 282 0.35 -10.63 1.47
C GLY A 282 -1.06 -10.09 1.24
N VAL A 283 -1.19 -9.43 0.10
CA VAL A 283 -2.42 -8.75 -0.36
C VAL A 283 -2.82 -9.36 -1.70
N LYS A 284 -4.12 -9.50 -1.95
CA LYS A 284 -4.61 -9.94 -3.27
C LYS A 284 -4.11 -9.00 -4.36
N ARG A 285 -3.74 -9.59 -5.49
CA ARG A 285 -3.22 -8.87 -6.66
C ARG A 285 -1.93 -8.06 -6.38
N ARG A 286 -1.10 -8.52 -5.41
CA ARG A 286 0.25 -7.97 -5.15
C ARG A 286 1.21 -9.16 -5.04
N PHE A 287 1.99 -9.44 -6.11
CA PHE A 287 2.79 -10.67 -6.22
C PHE A 287 1.99 -11.92 -5.87
N GLU A 288 0.75 -12.00 -6.36
CA GLU A 288 -0.16 -13.10 -6.05
C GLU A 288 0.05 -14.27 -7.00
N PHE A 289 0.52 -15.39 -6.47
CA PHE A 289 0.72 -16.60 -7.25
C PHE A 289 -0.56 -17.44 -7.30
N TYR A 290 -1.09 -17.65 -8.51
CA TYR A 290 -2.18 -18.59 -8.79
C TYR A 290 -1.66 -19.95 -9.18
N VAL A 291 -0.53 -19.99 -9.89
CA VAL A 291 0.20 -21.21 -10.24
C VAL A 291 1.67 -20.99 -9.91
N ASN A 292 2.25 -21.88 -9.11
CA ASN A 292 3.67 -21.86 -8.81
C ASN A 292 4.21 -23.29 -8.81
N THR A 293 4.62 -23.75 -9.99
CA THR A 293 5.17 -25.09 -10.22
C THR A 293 6.52 -24.99 -10.89
N PRO A 294 7.33 -26.04 -10.84
CA PRO A 294 8.61 -26.06 -11.57
C PRO A 294 8.45 -25.81 -13.08
N ARG A 295 7.31 -26.16 -13.66
CA ARG A 295 7.03 -25.99 -15.11
C ARG A 295 6.41 -24.65 -15.45
N GLN A 296 5.48 -24.15 -14.66
CA GLN A 296 4.70 -22.96 -14.95
C GLN A 296 4.53 -22.13 -13.69
N VAL A 297 4.62 -20.81 -13.86
CA VAL A 297 4.26 -19.81 -12.85
C VAL A 297 3.25 -18.86 -13.48
N TYR A 298 2.14 -18.63 -12.78
CA TYR A 298 1.19 -17.55 -13.07
C TYR A 298 1.04 -16.68 -11.85
N MET A 299 1.40 -15.43 -12.01
CA MET A 299 1.38 -14.40 -10.97
C MET A 299 0.56 -13.21 -11.43
N ASP A 300 -0.27 -12.65 -10.55
CA ASP A 300 -1.00 -11.41 -10.75
C ASP A 300 -0.41 -10.31 -9.87
N ASP A 301 -0.23 -9.13 -10.46
CA ASP A 301 0.21 -7.93 -9.77
C ASP A 301 -0.63 -6.73 -10.19
N TYR A 302 -0.87 -5.80 -9.30
CA TYR A 302 -1.67 -4.60 -9.57
C TYR A 302 -0.82 -3.44 -10.12
N ALA A 303 0.41 -3.70 -10.51
CA ALA A 303 1.31 -2.69 -11.09
C ALA A 303 0.63 -1.99 -12.28
N HIS A 304 0.49 -0.69 -12.21
CA HIS A 304 -0.20 0.14 -13.19
C HIS A 304 0.53 1.47 -13.47
N HIS A 305 1.70 1.65 -12.88
CA HIS A 305 2.65 2.72 -13.16
C HIS A 305 3.96 2.12 -13.70
N PRO A 306 4.71 2.79 -14.61
CA PRO A 306 5.95 2.26 -15.17
C PRO A 306 6.96 1.76 -14.14
N ARG A 307 7.19 2.52 -13.07
CA ARG A 307 8.12 2.15 -11.99
C ARG A 307 7.69 0.87 -11.25
N GLU A 308 6.39 0.69 -11.04
CA GLU A 308 5.86 -0.55 -10.44
C GLU A 308 6.08 -1.75 -11.35
N LEU A 309 5.80 -1.58 -12.67
CA LEU A 309 6.04 -2.63 -13.66
C LEU A 309 7.52 -3.02 -13.75
N ALA A 310 8.42 -2.04 -13.80
CA ALA A 310 9.86 -2.29 -13.81
C ALA A 310 10.30 -3.05 -12.55
N ALA A 311 9.83 -2.64 -11.37
CA ALA A 311 10.13 -3.30 -10.10
C ALA A 311 9.60 -4.74 -10.07
N THR A 312 8.35 -4.95 -10.53
CA THR A 312 7.73 -6.28 -10.60
C THR A 312 8.49 -7.19 -11.56
N LEU A 313 8.71 -6.77 -12.80
CA LEU A 313 9.38 -7.58 -13.81
C LEU A 313 10.84 -7.89 -13.43
N THR A 314 11.59 -6.91 -12.92
CA THR A 314 12.94 -7.12 -12.41
C THR A 314 12.95 -8.10 -11.23
N SER A 315 11.97 -8.04 -10.35
CA SER A 315 11.83 -9.02 -9.26
C SER A 315 11.58 -10.42 -9.80
N VAL A 316 10.68 -10.56 -10.78
CA VAL A 316 10.36 -11.85 -11.40
C VAL A 316 11.58 -12.45 -12.10
N GLN A 317 12.38 -11.63 -12.82
CA GLN A 317 13.62 -12.08 -13.43
C GLN A 317 14.60 -12.65 -12.39
N LYS A 318 14.76 -11.97 -11.25
CA LYS A 318 15.63 -12.42 -10.17
C LYS A 318 15.10 -13.69 -9.48
N MET A 319 13.78 -13.79 -9.32
CA MET A 319 13.15 -14.96 -8.69
C MET A 319 13.19 -16.23 -9.55
N PHE A 320 13.16 -16.07 -10.87
CA PHE A 320 13.07 -17.18 -11.81
C PHE A 320 14.17 -17.07 -12.90
N PRO A 321 15.45 -17.15 -12.52
CA PRO A 321 16.55 -17.00 -13.49
C PRO A 321 16.46 -18.04 -14.59
N GLY A 322 16.64 -17.61 -15.86
CA GLY A 322 16.62 -18.47 -17.04
C GLY A 322 15.23 -18.92 -17.50
N ARG A 323 14.16 -18.46 -16.86
CA ARG A 323 12.79 -18.73 -17.33
C ARG A 323 12.32 -17.61 -18.26
N ARG A 324 11.55 -17.99 -19.29
CA ARG A 324 10.87 -17.03 -20.19
C ARG A 324 9.74 -16.35 -19.46
N ILE A 325 9.70 -15.02 -19.53
CA ILE A 325 8.67 -14.16 -18.91
C ILE A 325 7.79 -13.59 -20.00
N THR A 326 6.49 -13.91 -19.96
CA THR A 326 5.46 -13.25 -20.77
C THR A 326 4.69 -12.28 -19.88
N ALA A 327 4.77 -11.00 -20.16
CA ALA A 327 4.00 -9.97 -19.47
C ALA A 327 2.66 -9.76 -20.18
N LEU A 328 1.55 -10.00 -19.47
CA LEU A 328 0.21 -9.62 -19.91
C LEU A 328 -0.17 -8.34 -19.19
N PHE A 329 -0.31 -7.24 -19.94
CA PHE A 329 -0.57 -5.92 -19.37
C PHE A 329 -1.81 -5.27 -19.96
N GLN A 330 -2.67 -4.75 -19.09
CA GLN A 330 -3.79 -3.88 -19.47
C GLN A 330 -3.49 -2.45 -19.03
N PRO A 331 -3.22 -1.52 -19.96
CA PRO A 331 -3.06 -0.12 -19.60
C PRO A 331 -4.33 0.42 -18.95
N HIS A 332 -4.16 1.26 -17.93
CA HIS A 332 -5.26 1.85 -17.18
C HIS A 332 -5.24 3.36 -17.35
N LEU A 333 -6.35 3.95 -17.80
CA LEU A 333 -6.57 5.36 -18.15
C LEU A 333 -5.91 5.78 -19.47
N TYR A 334 -6.65 6.55 -20.27
CA TYR A 334 -6.14 7.13 -21.50
C TYR A 334 -5.10 8.22 -21.24
N THR A 335 -5.36 9.09 -20.25
CA THR A 335 -4.43 10.16 -19.86
C THR A 335 -3.08 9.61 -19.43
N ARG A 336 -3.06 8.63 -18.53
CA ARG A 336 -1.81 7.99 -18.08
C ARG A 336 -1.07 7.29 -19.22
N THR A 337 -1.80 6.62 -20.11
CA THR A 337 -1.19 5.98 -21.30
C THR A 337 -0.57 6.99 -22.22
N ARG A 338 -1.25 8.11 -22.49
CA ARG A 338 -0.72 9.22 -23.33
C ARG A 338 0.57 9.80 -22.75
N ASP A 339 0.58 10.02 -21.43
CA ASP A 339 1.65 10.77 -20.76
C ASP A 339 2.88 9.91 -20.46
N LEU A 340 2.73 8.58 -20.34
CA LEU A 340 3.77 7.65 -19.86
C LEU A 340 4.02 6.46 -20.81
N TYR A 341 3.61 6.52 -22.07
CA TYR A 341 3.71 5.35 -22.97
C TYR A 341 5.15 4.89 -23.22
N GLU A 342 6.12 5.80 -23.25
CA GLU A 342 7.53 5.47 -23.45
C GLU A 342 8.08 4.73 -22.22
N GLU A 343 7.81 5.23 -21.02
CA GLU A 343 8.22 4.60 -19.77
C GLU A 343 7.52 3.25 -19.55
N PHE A 344 6.26 3.11 -19.99
CA PHE A 344 5.58 1.82 -20.00
C PHE A 344 6.28 0.84 -20.92
N ALA A 345 6.64 1.26 -22.14
CA ALA A 345 7.34 0.41 -23.10
C ALA A 345 8.71 -0.02 -22.60
N GLU A 346 9.49 0.90 -22.00
CA GLU A 346 10.78 0.60 -21.39
C GLU A 346 10.61 -0.44 -20.27
N SER A 347 9.67 -0.20 -19.35
CA SER A 347 9.41 -1.09 -18.22
C SER A 347 8.98 -2.49 -18.68
N LEU A 348 8.07 -2.58 -19.64
CA LEU A 348 7.58 -3.85 -20.19
C LEU A 348 8.67 -4.60 -20.96
N SER A 349 9.66 -3.91 -21.50
CA SER A 349 10.80 -4.50 -22.23
C SER A 349 11.74 -5.31 -21.32
N HIS A 350 11.53 -5.30 -20.00
CA HIS A 350 12.15 -6.26 -19.08
C HIS A 350 11.59 -7.69 -19.20
N ALA A 351 10.44 -7.90 -19.86
CA ALA A 351 9.95 -9.24 -20.19
C ALA A 351 10.60 -9.79 -21.46
N ASP A 352 10.42 -11.09 -21.73
CA ASP A 352 10.84 -11.72 -22.99
C ASP A 352 9.76 -11.60 -24.09
N GLU A 353 8.51 -11.41 -23.68
CA GLU A 353 7.34 -11.21 -24.55
C GLU A 353 6.29 -10.37 -23.83
N VAL A 354 5.62 -9.49 -24.58
CA VAL A 354 4.55 -8.64 -24.06
C VAL A 354 3.24 -8.89 -24.80
N VAL A 355 2.16 -9.01 -24.06
CA VAL A 355 0.79 -9.05 -24.56
C VAL A 355 0.04 -7.87 -23.96
N LEU A 356 -0.40 -6.93 -24.82
CA LEU A 356 -1.18 -5.80 -24.38
C LEU A 356 -2.67 -6.05 -24.59
N LEU A 357 -3.47 -5.71 -23.60
CA LEU A 357 -4.92 -5.62 -23.70
C LEU A 357 -5.35 -4.19 -24.09
N PRO A 358 -6.57 -4.00 -24.61
CA PRO A 358 -7.13 -2.67 -24.80
C PRO A 358 -7.12 -1.87 -23.49
N ILE A 359 -6.91 -0.55 -23.60
CA ILE A 359 -6.91 0.36 -22.43
C ILE A 359 -8.20 0.19 -21.63
N TYR A 360 -8.09 0.04 -20.32
CA TYR A 360 -9.22 0.12 -19.40
C TYR A 360 -9.50 1.58 -19.07
N PRO A 361 -10.64 2.13 -19.54
CA PRO A 361 -10.90 3.57 -19.46
C PRO A 361 -11.26 4.05 -18.05
N ALA A 362 -11.73 3.14 -17.18
CA ALA A 362 -12.37 3.48 -15.91
C ALA A 362 -13.51 4.50 -16.13
N ARG A 363 -13.25 5.78 -15.86
CA ARG A 363 -14.20 6.89 -16.01
C ARG A 363 -13.81 7.91 -17.09
N GLU A 364 -12.75 7.64 -17.84
CA GLU A 364 -12.29 8.54 -18.90
C GLU A 364 -12.96 8.22 -20.24
N GLU A 365 -13.24 9.27 -21.01
CA GLU A 365 -13.61 9.12 -22.42
C GLU A 365 -12.37 8.81 -23.27
N PRO A 366 -12.54 8.05 -24.36
CA PRO A 366 -11.44 7.74 -25.26
C PRO A 366 -10.76 9.00 -25.82
N ILE A 367 -9.44 9.05 -25.79
CA ILE A 367 -8.64 10.13 -26.38
C ILE A 367 -8.22 9.70 -27.78
N PRO A 368 -8.54 10.48 -28.84
CA PRO A 368 -8.14 10.16 -30.21
C PRO A 368 -6.62 9.89 -30.32
N GLY A 369 -6.25 8.77 -30.93
CA GLY A 369 -4.86 8.36 -31.14
C GLY A 369 -4.19 7.70 -29.94
N VAL A 370 -4.85 7.63 -28.77
CA VAL A 370 -4.32 6.98 -27.57
C VAL A 370 -4.92 5.58 -27.45
N THR A 371 -4.12 4.59 -27.79
CA THR A 371 -4.49 3.17 -27.74
C THR A 371 -3.29 2.35 -27.24
N SER A 372 -3.47 1.08 -27.00
CA SER A 372 -2.37 0.18 -26.58
C SER A 372 -1.28 0.05 -27.65
N GLU A 373 -1.58 0.33 -28.93
CA GLU A 373 -0.62 0.40 -30.02
C GLU A 373 0.43 1.49 -29.79
N LEU A 374 0.10 2.55 -29.05
CA LEU A 374 1.04 3.61 -28.72
C LEU A 374 2.21 3.04 -27.88
N ILE A 375 1.91 2.19 -26.91
CA ILE A 375 2.93 1.48 -26.11
C ILE A 375 3.64 0.43 -26.98
N ALA A 376 2.86 -0.39 -27.72
CA ALA A 376 3.39 -1.52 -28.50
C ALA A 376 4.50 -1.13 -29.48
N ARG A 377 4.41 0.06 -30.08
CA ARG A 377 5.41 0.57 -31.05
C ARG A 377 6.77 0.86 -30.42
N HIS A 378 6.85 1.03 -29.11
CA HIS A 378 8.07 1.41 -28.38
C HIS A 378 8.63 0.26 -27.53
N VAL A 379 7.89 -0.87 -27.38
CA VAL A 379 8.37 -2.06 -26.68
C VAL A 379 9.51 -2.70 -27.51
N ALA A 380 10.65 -2.98 -26.87
CA ALA A 380 11.85 -3.50 -27.53
C ALA A 380 11.86 -5.03 -27.72
N VAL A 381 10.87 -5.75 -27.17
CA VAL A 381 10.73 -7.20 -27.26
C VAL A 381 9.49 -7.59 -28.08
N PRO A 382 9.32 -8.85 -28.50
CA PRO A 382 8.09 -9.28 -29.18
C PRO A 382 6.84 -8.83 -28.44
N CYS A 383 6.01 -8.03 -29.11
CA CYS A 383 4.79 -7.47 -28.52
C CYS A 383 3.59 -7.73 -29.44
N ARG A 384 2.48 -8.14 -28.86
CA ARG A 384 1.20 -8.30 -29.56
C ARG A 384 0.05 -7.71 -28.75
N ILE A 385 -1.01 -7.31 -29.46
CA ILE A 385 -2.22 -6.80 -28.84
C ILE A 385 -3.29 -7.91 -28.94
N ALA A 386 -3.88 -8.26 -27.79
CA ALA A 386 -5.00 -9.19 -27.75
C ALA A 386 -6.31 -8.41 -27.94
N GLY A 387 -7.07 -8.77 -28.97
CA GLY A 387 -8.42 -8.23 -29.19
C GLY A 387 -9.40 -8.67 -28.09
N ARG A 388 -10.46 -7.90 -27.86
CA ARG A 388 -11.62 -8.37 -27.10
C ARG A 388 -12.23 -9.54 -27.87
N GLY A 389 -12.10 -10.79 -27.37
CA GLY A 389 -12.72 -11.97 -27.94
C GLY A 389 -11.78 -12.95 -28.62
N ALA A 390 -10.49 -12.91 -28.39
CA ALA A 390 -9.65 -14.08 -28.70
C ALA A 390 -9.83 -15.11 -27.57
N PRO A 391 -10.18 -16.39 -27.92
CA PRO A 391 -10.37 -17.46 -26.95
C PRO A 391 -9.09 -17.82 -26.21
#